data_929401ce806a6b12d85d81b5b48164f2
#
_entry.id   929401ce806a6b12d85d81b5b48164f2
#
_cell.length_a   1.000
_cell.length_b   1.000
_cell.length_c   1.000
_cell.angle_alpha   90.00
_cell.angle_beta   90.00
_cell.angle_gamma   90.00
#
_symmetry.space_group_name_H-M   'P 1'
#
loop_
_entity.id
_entity.type
_entity.pdbx_description
1 polymer ?
#
loop_
_entity_poly.entity_id
_entity_poly.type
_entity_poly.pdbx_seq_one_letter_code
_entity_poly.pdbx_strand_id
1 'polypeptide(L)'
;MKKENIFQFQEADDSIGFLLWRVHNAWQRELRRQLKKFNLTHTQFVILACAHWLNQQDEEVSQVKIARLAKTDTMLTSNVLRALEKKRLIRRKEHSKDSRAKKILLTKAGIKRLKKAVNKVENFDREFFSHLTNSRQFKTELSKLLKALATEQLDQDPD
;
A
#
# COMPACT_ATOMS: atom_id res chain seq x y z
N MET A 1 1.82 3.49 -47.14
CA MET A 1 2.71 3.87 -46.01
C MET A 1 2.99 2.61 -45.17
N LYS A 2 4.25 2.19 -45.07
CA LYS A 2 4.63 1.13 -44.12
C LYS A 2 4.38 1.72 -42.72
N LYS A 3 3.57 1.01 -41.91
CA LYS A 3 3.40 1.38 -40.48
C LYS A 3 4.76 1.22 -39.82
N GLU A 4 5.33 2.31 -39.32
CA GLU A 4 6.55 2.27 -38.54
C GLU A 4 6.26 1.55 -37.21
N ASN A 5 6.96 0.47 -36.96
CA ASN A 5 6.81 -0.24 -35.69
C ASN A 5 7.73 0.46 -34.67
N ILE A 6 7.13 1.20 -33.75
CA ILE A 6 7.83 1.92 -32.67
C ILE A 6 8.08 1.05 -31.44
N PHE A 7 7.50 -0.16 -31.40
CA PHE A 7 7.65 -1.07 -30.27
C PHE A 7 8.70 -2.16 -30.57
N GLN A 8 9.42 -2.56 -29.55
CA GLN A 8 10.38 -3.68 -29.61
C GLN A 8 9.69 -5.04 -29.54
N PHE A 9 8.43 -5.10 -29.05
CA PHE A 9 7.64 -6.29 -28.89
C PHE A 9 6.70 -6.47 -30.07
N GLN A 10 6.45 -7.72 -30.47
CA GLN A 10 5.49 -8.05 -31.53
C GLN A 10 4.06 -7.98 -31.03
N GLU A 11 3.83 -8.50 -29.83
CA GLU A 11 2.52 -8.49 -29.16
C GLU A 11 2.58 -7.62 -27.89
N ALA A 12 1.46 -7.00 -27.56
CA ALA A 12 1.38 -6.14 -26.36
C ALA A 12 1.68 -6.93 -25.06
N ASP A 13 1.30 -8.19 -25.02
CA ASP A 13 1.47 -9.07 -23.86
C ASP A 13 2.93 -9.58 -23.70
N ASP A 14 3.82 -9.34 -24.66
CA ASP A 14 5.26 -9.60 -24.51
C ASP A 14 5.92 -8.59 -23.56
N SER A 15 5.28 -7.46 -23.29
CA SER A 15 5.78 -6.44 -22.36
C SER A 15 5.40 -6.77 -20.92
N ILE A 16 6.40 -7.14 -20.11
CA ILE A 16 6.22 -7.37 -18.65
C ILE A 16 5.62 -6.15 -17.96
N GLY A 17 6.09 -4.94 -18.33
CA GLY A 17 5.57 -3.69 -17.77
C GLY A 17 4.09 -3.47 -18.07
N PHE A 18 3.65 -3.80 -19.30
CA PHE A 18 2.25 -3.69 -19.69
C PHE A 18 1.39 -4.77 -19.01
N LEU A 19 1.88 -5.99 -18.87
CA LEU A 19 1.20 -7.05 -18.10
C LEU A 19 1.03 -6.63 -16.64
N LEU A 20 2.09 -6.10 -16.00
CA LEU A 20 2.03 -5.60 -14.64
C LEU A 20 0.97 -4.51 -14.48
N TRP A 21 0.94 -3.54 -15.42
CA TRP A 21 -0.07 -2.48 -15.42
C TRP A 21 -1.49 -3.03 -15.53
N ARG A 22 -1.74 -3.98 -16.44
CA ARG A 22 -3.07 -4.62 -16.61
C ARG A 22 -3.50 -5.39 -15.38
N VAL A 23 -2.63 -6.23 -14.84
CA VAL A 23 -2.88 -7.03 -13.62
C VAL A 23 -3.14 -6.11 -12.43
N HIS A 24 -2.30 -5.08 -12.24
CA HIS A 24 -2.47 -4.10 -11.18
C HIS A 24 -3.83 -3.40 -11.25
N ASN A 25 -4.23 -2.95 -12.43
CA ASN A 25 -5.52 -2.27 -12.61
C ASN A 25 -6.72 -3.20 -12.34
N ALA A 26 -6.65 -4.46 -12.78
CA ALA A 26 -7.68 -5.45 -12.51
C ALA A 26 -7.79 -5.75 -11.01
N TRP A 27 -6.68 -6.06 -10.36
CA TRP A 27 -6.59 -6.29 -8.93
C TRP A 27 -7.08 -5.07 -8.11
N GLN A 28 -6.61 -3.88 -8.44
CA GLN A 28 -6.96 -2.66 -7.73
C GLN A 28 -8.45 -2.28 -7.87
N ARG A 29 -9.05 -2.54 -9.05
CA ARG A 29 -10.48 -2.31 -9.28
C ARG A 29 -11.33 -3.19 -8.37
N GLU A 30 -11.01 -4.48 -8.31
CA GLU A 30 -11.75 -5.40 -7.47
C GLU A 30 -11.54 -5.12 -5.98
N LEU A 31 -10.31 -4.84 -5.57
CA LEU A 31 -9.98 -4.47 -4.20
C LEU A 31 -10.77 -3.24 -3.73
N ARG A 32 -10.89 -2.20 -4.59
CA ARG A 32 -11.73 -1.02 -4.31
C ARG A 32 -13.19 -1.43 -4.09
N ARG A 33 -13.72 -2.38 -4.85
CA ARG A 33 -15.09 -2.90 -4.71
C ARG A 33 -15.28 -3.57 -3.34
N GLN A 34 -14.32 -4.38 -2.92
CA GLN A 34 -14.36 -5.04 -1.61
C GLN A 34 -14.29 -4.03 -0.45
N LEU A 35 -13.41 -3.03 -0.56
CA LEU A 35 -13.20 -2.02 0.49
C LEU A 35 -14.34 -1.01 0.61
N LYS A 36 -15.12 -0.78 -0.44
CA LYS A 36 -16.30 0.11 -0.41
C LYS A 36 -17.28 -0.26 0.70
N LYS A 37 -17.46 -1.56 0.99
CA LYS A 37 -18.33 -2.08 2.06
C LYS A 37 -17.90 -1.62 3.46
N PHE A 38 -16.64 -1.26 3.61
CA PHE A 38 -16.06 -0.77 4.87
C PHE A 38 -15.90 0.76 4.88
N ASN A 39 -16.40 1.45 3.86
CA ASN A 39 -16.20 2.90 3.68
C ASN A 39 -14.72 3.29 3.74
N LEU A 40 -13.87 2.51 3.06
CA LEU A 40 -12.44 2.74 2.93
C LEU A 40 -12.06 2.82 1.46
N THR A 41 -11.21 3.79 1.10
CA THR A 41 -10.45 3.72 -0.15
C THR A 41 -9.27 2.74 0.02
N HIS A 42 -8.67 2.31 -1.09
CA HIS A 42 -7.49 1.42 -1.02
C HIS A 42 -6.36 2.07 -0.22
N THR A 43 -6.03 3.32 -0.52
CA THR A 43 -4.98 4.04 0.22
C THR A 43 -5.31 4.20 1.71
N GLN A 44 -6.57 4.47 2.06
CA GLN A 44 -6.99 4.51 3.47
C GLN A 44 -6.81 3.17 4.17
N PHE A 45 -7.13 2.07 3.50
CA PHE A 45 -6.92 0.73 4.02
C PHE A 45 -5.42 0.45 4.26
N VAL A 46 -4.57 0.72 3.27
CA VAL A 46 -3.11 0.51 3.38
C VAL A 46 -2.53 1.33 4.53
N ILE A 47 -2.83 2.63 4.60
CA ILE A 47 -2.32 3.51 5.66
C ILE A 47 -2.83 3.08 7.05
N LEU A 48 -4.09 2.68 7.16
CA LEU A 48 -4.65 2.18 8.42
C LEU A 48 -4.01 0.85 8.85
N ALA A 49 -3.73 -0.05 7.89
CA ALA A 49 -3.04 -1.32 8.14
C ALA A 49 -1.59 -1.09 8.58
N CYS A 50 -0.85 -0.22 7.88
CA CYS A 50 0.51 0.15 8.26
C CYS A 50 0.57 0.78 9.66
N ALA A 51 -0.36 1.69 9.97
CA ALA A 51 -0.43 2.30 11.29
C ALA A 51 -0.70 1.25 12.38
N HIS A 52 -1.61 0.29 12.13
CA HIS A 52 -1.88 -0.79 13.07
C HIS A 52 -0.66 -1.70 13.27
N TRP A 53 -0.03 -2.10 12.16
CA TRP A 53 1.18 -2.94 12.19
C TRP A 53 2.29 -2.31 13.04
N LEU A 54 2.57 -1.03 12.81
CA LEU A 54 3.58 -0.28 13.56
C LEU A 54 3.18 -0.11 15.03
N ASN A 55 1.90 0.14 15.34
CA ASN A 55 1.44 0.27 16.73
C ASN A 55 1.59 -1.02 17.55
N GLN A 56 1.73 -2.18 16.90
CA GLN A 56 2.03 -3.43 17.59
C GLN A 56 3.52 -3.60 17.94
N GLN A 57 4.40 -2.85 17.29
CA GLN A 57 5.86 -2.96 17.42
C GLN A 57 6.48 -1.75 18.11
N ASP A 58 5.84 -0.58 18.03
CA ASP A 58 6.35 0.70 18.50
C ASP A 58 5.20 1.54 19.10
N GLU A 59 5.42 2.08 20.27
CA GLU A 59 4.43 2.95 20.92
C GLU A 59 4.35 4.35 20.28
N GLU A 60 5.42 4.81 19.62
CA GLU A 60 5.57 6.15 19.07
C GLU A 60 5.51 6.14 17.52
N VAL A 61 4.34 5.80 16.98
CA VAL A 61 4.10 5.73 15.53
C VAL A 61 3.78 7.10 14.96
N SER A 62 4.70 7.66 14.16
CA SER A 62 4.53 8.93 13.46
C SER A 62 4.04 8.73 12.01
N GLN A 63 3.55 9.82 11.38
CA GLN A 63 3.17 9.78 9.96
C GLN A 63 4.35 9.44 9.04
N VAL A 64 5.57 9.84 9.40
CA VAL A 64 6.78 9.54 8.62
C VAL A 64 7.06 8.03 8.61
N LYS A 65 6.96 7.38 9.78
CA LYS A 65 7.10 5.91 9.87
C LYS A 65 6.06 5.19 9.01
N ILE A 66 4.81 5.68 9.03
CA ILE A 66 3.71 5.11 8.22
C ILE A 66 3.99 5.31 6.73
N ALA A 67 4.37 6.52 6.29
CA ALA A 67 4.69 6.84 4.90
C ALA A 67 5.83 5.96 4.37
N ARG A 68 6.89 5.79 5.17
CA ARG A 68 8.04 4.93 4.84
C ARG A 68 7.63 3.47 4.66
N LEU A 69 6.81 2.93 5.56
CA LEU A 69 6.33 1.54 5.46
C LEU A 69 5.40 1.35 4.27
N ALA A 70 4.47 2.29 4.03
CA ALA A 70 3.52 2.25 2.93
C ALA A 70 4.14 2.61 1.57
N LYS A 71 5.41 3.10 1.54
CA LYS A 71 6.05 3.64 0.33
C LYS A 71 5.19 4.71 -0.35
N THR A 72 4.69 5.65 0.45
CA THR A 72 3.90 6.81 0.00
C THR A 72 4.59 8.10 0.42
N ASP A 73 4.34 9.18 -0.33
CA ASP A 73 4.83 10.50 0.06
C ASP A 73 4.15 10.99 1.36
N THR A 74 4.82 11.89 2.07
CA THR A 74 4.36 12.41 3.37
C THR A 74 3.11 13.27 3.25
N MET A 75 2.90 13.97 2.13
CA MET A 75 1.72 14.82 1.91
C MET A 75 0.47 13.94 1.70
N LEU A 76 0.57 12.92 0.83
CA LEU A 76 -0.50 11.94 0.63
C LEU A 76 -0.86 11.26 1.94
N THR A 77 0.15 10.78 2.68
CA THR A 77 -0.03 10.14 3.99
C THR A 77 -0.76 11.06 4.96
N SER A 78 -0.35 12.33 5.06
CA SER A 78 -0.99 13.33 5.92
C SER A 78 -2.46 13.54 5.58
N ASN A 79 -2.78 13.66 4.27
CA ASN A 79 -4.16 13.85 3.80
C ASN A 79 -5.04 12.63 4.11
N VAL A 80 -4.50 11.43 3.91
CA VAL A 80 -5.20 10.18 4.22
C VAL A 80 -5.44 10.04 5.72
N LEU A 81 -4.44 10.35 6.55
CA LEU A 81 -4.59 10.32 8.01
C LEU A 81 -5.65 11.31 8.50
N ARG A 82 -5.72 12.53 7.93
CA ARG A 82 -6.80 13.48 8.24
C ARG A 82 -8.18 12.91 7.91
N ALA A 83 -8.31 12.25 6.76
CA ALA A 83 -9.57 11.61 6.35
C ALA A 83 -9.95 10.45 7.28
N LEU A 84 -8.98 9.63 7.73
CA LEU A 84 -9.20 8.55 8.69
C LEU A 84 -9.60 9.09 10.07
N GLU A 85 -9.02 10.20 10.50
CA GLU A 85 -9.37 10.88 11.75
C GLU A 85 -10.79 11.44 11.69
N LYS A 86 -11.20 12.11 10.61
CA LYS A 86 -12.59 12.54 10.38
C LYS A 86 -13.57 11.37 10.45
N LYS A 87 -13.17 10.18 9.99
CA LYS A 87 -13.95 8.94 10.11
C LYS A 87 -13.87 8.32 11.50
N ARG A 88 -13.17 8.93 12.45
CA ARG A 88 -12.96 8.45 13.82
C ARG A 88 -12.31 7.06 13.90
N LEU A 89 -11.50 6.70 12.89
CA LEU A 89 -10.78 5.42 12.84
C LEU A 89 -9.41 5.50 13.48
N ILE A 90 -8.82 6.68 13.50
CA ILE A 90 -7.58 7.00 14.21
C ILE A 90 -7.79 8.24 15.07
N ARG A 91 -6.83 8.49 15.95
CA ARG A 91 -6.66 9.73 16.71
C ARG A 91 -5.18 10.11 16.69
N ARG A 92 -4.93 11.42 16.75
CA ARG A 92 -3.59 11.98 16.89
C ARG A 92 -3.40 12.43 18.33
N LYS A 93 -2.23 12.12 18.88
CA LYS A 93 -1.79 12.61 20.18
C LYS A 93 -0.44 13.30 20.02
N GLU A 94 -0.01 14.03 21.01
CA GLU A 94 1.35 14.55 21.07
C GLU A 94 2.34 13.39 21.16
N HIS A 95 3.46 13.55 20.46
CA HIS A 95 4.56 12.60 20.50
C HIS A 95 5.41 12.91 21.75
N SER A 96 5.78 11.89 22.52
CA SER A 96 6.45 12.12 23.81
C SER A 96 7.86 12.70 23.68
N LYS A 97 8.54 12.44 22.56
CA LYS A 97 9.93 12.81 22.31
C LYS A 97 10.12 13.95 21.31
N ASP A 98 9.08 14.30 20.55
CA ASP A 98 9.14 15.33 19.50
C ASP A 98 7.81 16.08 19.43
N SER A 99 7.78 17.28 19.94
CA SER A 99 6.60 18.14 19.96
C SER A 99 6.08 18.54 18.56
N ARG A 100 6.93 18.44 17.54
CA ARG A 100 6.57 18.69 16.13
C ARG A 100 5.86 17.50 15.49
N ALA A 101 6.05 16.29 16.01
CA ALA A 101 5.43 15.08 15.52
C ALA A 101 4.11 14.80 16.24
N LYS A 102 3.21 14.08 15.57
CA LYS A 102 2.00 13.56 16.20
C LYS A 102 2.05 12.03 16.19
N LYS A 103 1.78 11.44 17.33
CA LYS A 103 1.58 10.00 17.49
C LYS A 103 0.23 9.60 16.92
N ILE A 104 0.24 8.60 16.06
CA ILE A 104 -0.96 8.06 15.39
C ILE A 104 -1.39 6.77 16.10
N LEU A 105 -2.62 6.74 16.55
CA LEU A 105 -3.20 5.59 17.24
C LEU A 105 -4.53 5.20 16.59
N LEU A 106 -4.76 3.90 16.41
CA LEU A 106 -6.06 3.43 15.99
C LEU A 106 -7.06 3.53 17.15
N THR A 107 -8.30 3.86 16.82
CA THR A 107 -9.42 3.76 17.77
C THR A 107 -9.95 2.31 17.82
N LYS A 108 -10.75 2.00 18.83
CA LYS A 108 -11.45 0.70 18.87
C LYS A 108 -12.30 0.46 17.60
N ALA A 109 -12.94 1.52 17.09
CA ALA A 109 -13.71 1.47 15.84
C ALA A 109 -12.79 1.23 14.62
N GLY A 110 -11.60 1.86 14.59
CA GLY A 110 -10.59 1.65 13.56
C GLY A 110 -10.10 0.21 13.52
N ILE A 111 -9.73 -0.34 14.67
CA ILE A 111 -9.28 -1.74 14.78
C ILE A 111 -10.40 -2.70 14.32
N LYS A 112 -11.63 -2.51 14.80
CA LYS A 112 -12.77 -3.35 14.39
C LYS A 112 -13.03 -3.31 12.89
N ARG A 113 -12.94 -2.11 12.28
CA ARG A 113 -13.14 -1.93 10.83
C ARG A 113 -12.01 -2.54 10.04
N LEU A 114 -10.76 -2.30 10.47
CA LEU A 114 -9.57 -2.86 9.84
C LEU A 114 -9.62 -4.38 9.86
N LYS A 115 -9.90 -5.02 10.99
CA LYS A 115 -9.98 -6.48 11.11
C LYS A 115 -10.95 -7.08 10.08
N LYS A 116 -12.14 -6.49 9.92
CA LYS A 116 -13.12 -6.95 8.93
C LYS A 116 -12.62 -6.74 7.49
N ALA A 117 -11.99 -5.59 7.22
CA ALA A 117 -11.45 -5.26 5.91
C ALA A 117 -10.29 -6.19 5.54
N VAL A 118 -9.35 -6.44 6.46
CA VAL A 118 -8.21 -7.37 6.27
C VAL A 118 -8.70 -8.76 5.88
N ASN A 119 -9.62 -9.35 6.66
CA ASN A 119 -10.15 -10.67 6.34
C ASN A 119 -10.75 -10.73 4.91
N LYS A 120 -11.42 -9.65 4.48
CA LYS A 120 -12.01 -9.62 3.14
C LYS A 120 -10.96 -9.46 2.04
N VAL A 121 -9.96 -8.61 2.28
CA VAL A 121 -8.84 -8.38 1.36
C VAL A 121 -7.99 -9.64 1.22
N GLU A 122 -7.60 -10.26 2.32
CA GLU A 122 -6.78 -11.48 2.30
C GLU A 122 -7.48 -12.65 1.61
N ASN A 123 -8.81 -12.80 1.78
CA ASN A 123 -9.57 -13.81 1.06
C ASN A 123 -9.61 -13.52 -0.44
N PHE A 124 -9.82 -12.27 -0.82
CA PHE A 124 -9.76 -11.84 -2.22
C PHE A 124 -8.36 -12.06 -2.81
N ASP A 125 -7.31 -11.67 -2.11
CA ASP A 125 -5.93 -11.84 -2.57
C ASP A 125 -5.61 -13.34 -2.76
N ARG A 126 -6.04 -14.19 -1.84
CA ARG A 126 -5.87 -15.64 -1.96
C ARG A 126 -6.54 -16.20 -3.21
N GLU A 127 -7.77 -15.76 -3.48
CA GLU A 127 -8.51 -16.16 -4.69
C GLU A 127 -7.85 -15.62 -5.95
N PHE A 128 -7.52 -14.33 -5.98
CA PHE A 128 -6.91 -13.68 -7.14
C PHE A 128 -5.55 -14.31 -7.50
N PHE A 129 -4.70 -14.54 -6.52
CA PHE A 129 -3.37 -15.11 -6.73
C PHE A 129 -3.37 -16.66 -6.79
N SER A 130 -4.51 -17.34 -6.62
CA SER A 130 -4.59 -18.79 -6.77
C SER A 130 -4.38 -19.25 -8.20
N HIS A 131 -4.54 -18.36 -9.19
CA HIS A 131 -4.27 -18.62 -10.61
C HIS A 131 -2.78 -18.68 -10.95
N LEU A 132 -1.90 -18.31 -10.02
CA LEU A 132 -0.45 -18.44 -10.20
C LEU A 132 -0.01 -19.88 -10.01
N THR A 133 0.75 -20.41 -10.96
CA THR A 133 1.36 -21.74 -10.86
C THR A 133 2.31 -21.86 -9.66
N ASN A 134 3.05 -20.77 -9.35
CA ASN A 134 3.97 -20.71 -8.22
C ASN A 134 3.92 -19.34 -7.53
N SER A 135 2.99 -19.20 -6.61
CA SER A 135 2.81 -17.95 -5.83
C SER A 135 4.02 -17.61 -4.94
N ARG A 136 4.76 -18.61 -4.45
CA ARG A 136 5.97 -18.40 -3.65
C ARG A 136 7.07 -17.76 -4.49
N GLN A 137 7.30 -18.28 -5.70
CA GLN A 137 8.27 -17.70 -6.62
C GLN A 137 7.87 -16.29 -7.03
N PHE A 138 6.61 -16.06 -7.38
CA PHE A 138 6.10 -14.72 -7.71
C PHE A 138 6.34 -13.72 -6.59
N LYS A 139 6.04 -14.07 -5.33
CA LYS A 139 6.37 -13.25 -4.16
C LYS A 139 7.87 -12.94 -4.06
N THR A 140 8.72 -13.94 -4.33
CA THR A 140 10.18 -13.76 -4.29
C THR A 140 10.64 -12.75 -5.35
N GLU A 141 10.13 -12.84 -6.59
CA GLU A 141 10.50 -11.92 -7.66
C GLU A 141 10.01 -10.48 -7.36
N LEU A 142 8.80 -10.30 -6.87
CA LEU A 142 8.33 -8.98 -6.42
C LEU A 142 9.21 -8.41 -5.30
N SER A 143 9.66 -9.26 -4.37
CA SER A 143 10.54 -8.83 -3.27
C SER A 143 11.93 -8.43 -3.76
N LYS A 144 12.46 -9.09 -4.78
CA LYS A 144 13.75 -8.72 -5.42
C LYS A 144 13.64 -7.35 -6.10
N LEU A 145 12.57 -7.11 -6.87
CA LEU A 145 12.33 -5.81 -7.51
C LEU A 145 12.24 -4.68 -6.48
N LEU A 146 11.49 -4.88 -5.38
CA LEU A 146 11.38 -3.88 -4.32
C LEU A 146 12.72 -3.59 -3.63
N LYS A 147 13.57 -4.60 -3.45
CA LYS A 147 14.91 -4.42 -2.87
C LYS A 147 15.84 -3.63 -3.80
N ALA A 148 15.84 -3.96 -5.10
CA ALA A 148 16.63 -3.23 -6.08
C ALA A 148 16.28 -1.74 -6.11
N LEU A 149 14.98 -1.41 -6.15
CA LEU A 149 14.51 -0.02 -6.11
C LEU A 149 14.89 0.72 -4.82
N ALA A 150 14.97 0.01 -3.68
CA ALA A 150 15.37 0.62 -2.42
C ALA A 150 16.88 0.95 -2.38
N THR A 151 17.72 0.15 -3.04
CA THR A 151 19.16 0.38 -3.14
C THR A 151 19.44 1.59 -4.03
N GLU A 152 18.78 1.70 -5.19
CA GLU A 152 18.94 2.82 -6.11
C GLU A 152 18.54 4.18 -5.50
N GLN A 153 17.55 4.19 -4.59
CA GLN A 153 17.14 5.40 -3.89
C GLN A 153 18.16 5.87 -2.84
N LEU A 154 18.93 4.97 -2.26
CA LEU A 154 20.00 5.30 -1.31
C LEU A 154 21.23 5.89 -2.01
N ASP A 155 21.48 5.49 -3.25
CA ASP A 155 22.60 5.98 -4.05
C ASP A 155 22.31 7.36 -4.71
N GLN A 156 21.05 7.80 -4.75
CA GLN A 156 20.61 9.06 -5.36
C GLN A 156 20.37 10.20 -4.35
N ASP A 157 20.45 9.94 -3.07
CA ASP A 157 20.32 10.95 -1.99
C ASP A 157 21.64 10.99 -1.18
N PRO A 158 22.72 11.58 -1.72
CA PRO A 158 23.92 11.91 -0.94
C PRO A 158 23.55 13.12 -0.07
N ASP A 159 23.67 13.00 1.24
CA ASP A 159 23.54 14.04 2.28
C ASP A 159 24.07 15.42 1.88
#